data_9f89a6e562be66e1902282dea18e9c16
#
_entry.id   9f89a6e562be66e1902282dea18e9c16
#
_cell.length_a   1.000
_cell.length_b   1.000
_cell.length_c   1.000
_cell.angle_alpha   90.00
_cell.angle_beta   90.00
_cell.angle_gamma   90.00
#
_symmetry.space_group_name_H-M   'P 1'
#
loop_
_entity.id
_entity.type
_entity.pdbx_description
1 polymer ?
#
loop_
_entity_poly.entity_id
_entity_poly.type
_entity_poly.pdbx_seq_one_letter_code
_entity_poly.pdbx_strand_id
1 'polypeptide(L)'
;MRLYASAPHRRTTTPLSLVLAAVLLLVGGLLLALPDRAGAAADTLISQGRPATSSSVEDSTFGPEKAFDGVSTTRWASTEGVDPQWLRVDLGPSATVSRVKLVWEVAYAKAYRVEISADGTTWTRLATETAGNGGTDDWTGLTGQGRFLRVYGTARGTSYGYSLWTVEVYGTTGTTTPPTGSFTVVAAGDIAAQCTASSSSCAHPKTAALAQRIAPSFYLTMGDNQYDDALLSDFKNYYDKSWGAFKAKTRPVPGNHETYDPAGPLAGYKAYFGSIAYPQGEPYYSYDQGNWHFVALDSNSFDDPAQIQWLKDDLARTTKGCVAAYFHHPLYSSGGHGNDPVSKPVWDILYAARADLVLNGHDHHYERFAPQDPAGRATADGMVEIVGGMGGAEPYDIETVQPNSQKRISGTYGVLKLDLTDTTYTWQYVGTDNQVKDSAPTYTCH
;
A
#
# COMPACT_ATOMS: atom_id res chain seq x y z
N MET A 1 -1.97 -53.18 -76.14
CA MET A 1 -3.14 -53.40 -76.98
C MET A 1 -3.90 -52.07 -76.97
N ARG A 2 -3.62 -51.24 -77.98
CA ARG A 2 -4.55 -50.92 -79.10
C ARG A 2 -5.90 -50.44 -78.58
N LEU A 3 -6.52 -49.34 -78.90
CA LEU A 3 -6.41 -48.39 -80.03
C LEU A 3 -7.50 -47.32 -79.85
N TYR A 4 -7.21 -46.17 -80.35
CA TYR A 4 -7.93 -45.22 -81.23
C TYR A 4 -9.02 -44.34 -80.57
N ALA A 5 -8.89 -43.07 -80.52
CA ALA A 5 -8.91 -42.04 -81.54
C ALA A 5 -10.33 -41.70 -82.04
N SER A 6 -10.72 -40.46 -81.89
CA SER A 6 -11.11 -39.58 -82.99
C SER A 6 -11.66 -38.24 -82.50
N ALA A 7 -11.05 -37.15 -82.88
CA ALA A 7 -11.67 -35.86 -83.15
C ALA A 7 -12.36 -35.97 -84.54
N PRO A 8 -13.16 -35.06 -85.06
CA PRO A 8 -13.01 -33.60 -85.07
C PRO A 8 -14.38 -32.83 -85.10
N HIS A 9 -14.42 -31.61 -85.02
CA HIS A 9 -14.75 -30.56 -86.00
C HIS A 9 -15.13 -29.21 -85.38
N ARG A 10 -14.48 -28.25 -85.96
CA ARG A 10 -14.71 -26.80 -85.94
C ARG A 10 -16.19 -26.39 -86.08
N ARG A 11 -16.56 -25.29 -85.40
CA ARG A 11 -17.06 -24.09 -86.07
C ARG A 11 -16.82 -22.84 -85.24
N THR A 12 -16.17 -21.96 -85.87
CA THR A 12 -15.97 -20.54 -85.57
C THR A 12 -17.26 -19.75 -85.60
N THR A 13 -17.46 -18.88 -84.59
CA THR A 13 -18.07 -17.57 -84.77
C THR A 13 -17.69 -16.67 -83.61
N THR A 14 -16.77 -15.73 -83.85
CA THR A 14 -16.75 -14.40 -83.25
C THR A 14 -17.90 -13.58 -83.92
N PRO A 15 -18.44 -12.52 -83.32
CA PRO A 15 -17.85 -11.51 -82.51
C PRO A 15 -18.81 -10.96 -81.43
N LEU A 16 -18.34 -10.31 -80.48
CA LEU A 16 -18.66 -8.90 -80.20
C LEU A 16 -17.94 -8.45 -78.95
N SER A 17 -17.05 -7.55 -79.20
CA SER A 17 -16.33 -6.78 -78.22
C SER A 17 -17.30 -5.99 -77.35
N LEU A 18 -17.32 -6.21 -76.05
CA LEU A 18 -17.71 -5.18 -75.10
C LEU A 18 -16.52 -4.98 -74.12
N VAL A 19 -15.79 -3.94 -74.41
CA VAL A 19 -14.80 -3.36 -73.53
C VAL A 19 -15.55 -2.73 -72.36
N LEU A 20 -15.66 -3.45 -71.22
CA LEU A 20 -16.04 -2.82 -69.95
C LEU A 20 -14.76 -2.32 -69.27
N ALA A 21 -14.49 -1.04 -69.48
CA ALA A 21 -13.46 -0.33 -68.70
C ALA A 21 -13.87 -0.34 -67.22
N ALA A 22 -13.24 -1.20 -66.43
CA ALA A 22 -13.31 -1.10 -64.99
C ALA A 22 -12.49 0.13 -64.57
N VAL A 23 -13.17 1.25 -64.42
CA VAL A 23 -12.63 2.41 -63.73
C VAL A 23 -12.59 2.02 -62.24
N LEU A 24 -11.43 1.59 -61.76
CA LEU A 24 -11.10 1.53 -60.34
C LEU A 24 -11.00 2.98 -59.84
N LEU A 25 -12.09 3.52 -59.36
CA LEU A 25 -12.11 4.66 -58.46
C LEU A 25 -11.45 4.23 -57.16
N LEU A 26 -10.18 4.56 -57.00
CA LEU A 26 -9.50 4.68 -55.72
C LEU A 26 -10.18 5.81 -54.93
N VAL A 27 -11.30 5.50 -54.28
CA VAL A 27 -11.78 6.32 -53.18
C VAL A 27 -10.86 6.01 -52.01
N GLY A 28 -9.80 6.82 -51.91
CA GLY A 28 -9.03 6.93 -50.71
C GLY A 28 -9.95 7.43 -49.60
N GLY A 29 -10.59 6.50 -48.93
CA GLY A 29 -11.31 6.75 -47.67
C GLY A 29 -10.28 7.19 -46.63
N LEU A 30 -10.10 8.51 -46.53
CA LEU A 30 -9.53 9.13 -45.36
C LEU A 30 -10.49 8.79 -44.19
N LEU A 31 -10.26 7.67 -43.54
CA LEU A 31 -10.82 7.38 -42.24
C LEU A 31 -10.23 8.45 -41.31
N LEU A 32 -10.91 9.59 -41.21
CA LEU A 32 -10.81 10.43 -40.03
C LEU A 32 -11.21 9.54 -38.88
N ALA A 33 -10.21 9.00 -38.18
CA ALA A 33 -10.40 8.45 -36.85
C ALA A 33 -11.00 9.60 -36.02
N LEU A 34 -12.31 9.58 -35.83
CA LEU A 34 -12.93 10.38 -34.79
C LEU A 34 -12.19 9.99 -33.51
N PRO A 35 -11.69 10.96 -32.75
CA PRO A 35 -11.14 10.61 -31.45
C PRO A 35 -12.25 9.86 -30.72
N ASP A 36 -11.95 8.63 -30.29
CA ASP A 36 -12.79 7.91 -29.34
C ASP A 36 -13.12 8.94 -28.27
N ARG A 37 -14.39 9.32 -28.18
CA ARG A 37 -14.89 9.95 -26.99
C ARG A 37 -14.64 8.91 -25.89
N ALA A 38 -13.53 9.08 -25.17
CA ALA A 38 -13.35 8.40 -23.91
C ALA A 38 -14.68 8.58 -23.17
N GLY A 39 -15.43 7.50 -23.05
CA GLY A 39 -16.70 7.51 -22.35
C GLY A 39 -16.41 8.14 -20.99
N ALA A 40 -17.15 9.18 -20.61
CA ALA A 40 -17.03 9.79 -19.31
C ALA A 40 -17.06 8.65 -18.29
N ALA A 41 -15.96 8.41 -17.61
CA ALA A 41 -15.92 7.41 -16.56
C ALA A 41 -17.08 7.71 -15.61
N ALA A 42 -17.92 6.74 -15.33
CA ALA A 42 -19.05 6.93 -14.45
C ALA A 42 -18.55 7.51 -13.13
N ASP A 43 -19.23 8.55 -12.63
CA ASP A 43 -18.92 9.18 -11.34
C ASP A 43 -18.88 8.10 -10.24
N THR A 44 -17.70 7.70 -9.81
CA THR A 44 -17.52 6.70 -8.76
C THR A 44 -17.46 7.41 -7.42
N LEU A 45 -18.14 6.86 -6.41
CA LEU A 45 -18.02 7.33 -5.02
C LEU A 45 -16.62 7.00 -4.50
N ILE A 46 -15.81 8.03 -4.24
CA ILE A 46 -14.39 7.89 -3.87
C ILE A 46 -14.09 8.24 -2.41
N SER A 47 -15.06 8.74 -1.65
CA SER A 47 -14.89 9.18 -0.25
C SER A 47 -15.27 8.14 0.79
N GLN A 48 -16.08 7.13 0.45
CA GLN A 48 -16.62 6.20 1.44
C GLN A 48 -15.53 5.38 2.12
N GLY A 49 -15.56 5.35 3.45
CA GLY A 49 -14.57 4.61 4.26
C GLY A 49 -13.15 5.18 4.23
N ARG A 50 -12.98 6.39 3.69
CA ARG A 50 -11.68 7.07 3.65
C ARG A 50 -11.34 7.75 4.98
N PRO A 51 -10.03 7.87 5.32
CA PRO A 51 -9.61 8.60 6.51
C PRO A 51 -10.13 10.04 6.51
N ALA A 52 -10.71 10.44 7.62
CA ALA A 52 -11.27 11.78 7.78
C ALA A 52 -10.76 12.45 9.06
N THR A 53 -10.68 13.76 9.03
CA THR A 53 -10.31 14.61 10.18
C THR A 53 -11.19 15.84 10.20
N SER A 54 -11.29 16.50 11.36
CA SER A 54 -12.07 17.73 11.52
C SER A 54 -11.36 18.73 12.40
N SER A 55 -11.80 19.98 12.37
CA SER A 55 -11.31 21.04 13.27
C SER A 55 -11.69 20.77 14.72
N SER A 56 -12.85 20.16 14.94
CA SER A 56 -13.37 19.78 16.26
C SER A 56 -14.44 18.70 16.12
N VAL A 57 -14.80 18.10 17.24
CA VAL A 57 -15.98 17.24 17.39
C VAL A 57 -16.81 17.75 18.58
N GLU A 58 -18.14 17.56 18.52
CA GLU A 58 -19.05 17.89 19.60
C GLU A 58 -18.77 16.99 20.81
N ASP A 59 -18.69 15.69 20.57
CA ASP A 59 -18.19 14.67 21.50
C ASP A 59 -17.63 13.45 20.75
N SER A 60 -17.17 12.44 21.46
CA SER A 60 -16.55 11.24 20.89
C SER A 60 -17.47 10.39 20.00
N THR A 61 -18.79 10.59 20.05
CA THR A 61 -19.80 9.89 19.24
C THR A 61 -19.86 10.43 17.82
N PHE A 62 -19.55 11.72 17.62
CA PHE A 62 -19.73 12.44 16.38
C PHE A 62 -18.42 12.69 15.62
N GLY A 63 -17.59 11.65 15.54
CA GLY A 63 -16.28 11.69 14.84
C GLY A 63 -16.40 12.01 13.34
N PRO A 64 -15.31 12.55 12.75
CA PRO A 64 -15.29 12.96 11.33
C PRO A 64 -15.53 11.79 10.37
N GLU A 65 -15.14 10.55 10.72
CA GLU A 65 -15.34 9.36 9.90
C GLU A 65 -16.82 9.02 9.67
N LYS A 66 -17.71 9.45 10.60
CA LYS A 66 -19.15 9.17 10.55
C LYS A 66 -19.86 9.81 9.35
N ALA A 67 -19.33 10.89 8.82
CA ALA A 67 -19.87 11.50 7.62
C ALA A 67 -19.44 10.78 6.32
N PHE A 68 -18.55 9.78 6.41
CA PHE A 68 -18.00 9.04 5.26
C PHE A 68 -18.17 7.52 5.39
N ASP A 69 -18.87 7.02 6.40
CA ASP A 69 -19.03 5.58 6.69
C ASP A 69 -20.11 4.89 5.82
N GLY A 70 -20.92 5.68 5.11
CA GLY A 70 -22.03 5.18 4.28
C GLY A 70 -23.30 4.86 5.08
N VAL A 71 -23.36 5.23 6.35
CA VAL A 71 -24.51 5.00 7.24
C VAL A 71 -25.29 6.30 7.43
N SER A 72 -26.52 6.36 6.95
CA SER A 72 -27.36 7.57 6.96
C SER A 72 -27.87 8.00 8.36
N THR A 73 -27.59 7.21 9.40
CA THR A 73 -28.01 7.48 10.79
C THR A 73 -26.84 7.85 11.70
N THR A 74 -25.63 7.90 11.18
CA THR A 74 -24.43 8.39 11.86
C THR A 74 -24.04 9.75 11.27
N ARG A 75 -23.36 10.61 12.04
CA ARG A 75 -23.02 11.96 11.61
C ARG A 75 -21.71 12.45 12.22
N TRP A 76 -21.05 13.37 11.56
CA TRP A 76 -20.09 14.26 12.20
C TRP A 76 -20.81 15.48 12.76
N ALA A 77 -20.37 15.97 13.92
CA ALA A 77 -20.77 17.25 14.45
C ALA A 77 -19.58 17.98 15.06
N SER A 78 -19.46 19.28 14.79
CA SER A 78 -18.42 20.14 15.35
C SER A 78 -18.84 20.69 16.73
N THR A 79 -17.87 21.21 17.48
CA THR A 79 -18.14 22.03 18.67
C THR A 79 -19.17 23.11 18.36
N GLU A 80 -20.16 23.25 19.24
CA GLU A 80 -21.24 24.27 19.12
C GLU A 80 -20.70 25.68 19.29
N GLY A 81 -21.36 26.61 18.63
CA GLY A 81 -21.11 28.03 18.82
C GLY A 81 -19.82 28.59 18.21
N VAL A 82 -19.07 27.81 17.45
CA VAL A 82 -17.73 28.20 16.94
C VAL A 82 -17.70 28.27 15.42
N ASP A 83 -17.21 29.38 14.88
CA ASP A 83 -16.87 29.60 13.47
C ASP A 83 -15.41 30.08 13.33
N PRO A 84 -14.66 29.65 12.28
CA PRO A 84 -15.00 28.63 11.30
C PRO A 84 -14.73 27.21 11.81
N GLN A 85 -15.36 26.21 11.16
CA GLN A 85 -15.08 24.78 11.38
C GLN A 85 -14.92 24.07 10.04
N TRP A 86 -14.24 22.93 10.03
CA TRP A 86 -14.07 22.16 8.80
C TRP A 86 -14.10 20.64 9.05
N LEU A 87 -14.55 19.93 8.03
CA LEU A 87 -14.49 18.48 7.91
C LEU A 87 -13.67 18.15 6.66
N ARG A 88 -12.68 17.27 6.77
CA ARG A 88 -11.73 16.91 5.70
C ARG A 88 -11.65 15.41 5.52
N VAL A 89 -11.58 14.94 4.27
CA VAL A 89 -11.33 13.56 3.87
C VAL A 89 -10.06 13.46 3.05
N ASP A 90 -9.30 12.37 3.23
CA ASP A 90 -8.15 11.99 2.42
C ASP A 90 -8.63 11.07 1.29
N LEU A 91 -8.72 11.57 0.07
CA LEU A 91 -9.17 10.82 -1.11
C LEU A 91 -8.09 9.92 -1.71
N GLY A 92 -6.86 9.99 -1.18
CA GLY A 92 -5.67 9.34 -1.74
C GLY A 92 -4.85 10.27 -2.63
N PRO A 93 -3.69 9.81 -3.11
CA PRO A 93 -2.61 10.69 -3.61
C PRO A 93 -2.96 11.51 -4.85
N SER A 94 -3.99 11.17 -5.62
CA SER A 94 -4.41 11.94 -6.78
C SER A 94 -5.87 11.64 -7.12
N ALA A 95 -6.77 12.44 -6.63
CA ALA A 95 -8.18 12.36 -6.99
C ALA A 95 -8.58 13.49 -7.94
N THR A 96 -9.41 13.19 -8.93
CA THR A 96 -10.13 14.19 -9.72
C THR A 96 -11.58 14.17 -9.25
N VAL A 97 -12.06 15.29 -8.70
CA VAL A 97 -13.40 15.43 -8.14
C VAL A 97 -14.31 16.06 -9.19
N SER A 98 -15.41 15.37 -9.50
CA SER A 98 -16.44 15.80 -10.46
C SER A 98 -17.74 16.23 -9.78
N ARG A 99 -18.02 15.70 -8.57
CA ARG A 99 -19.25 15.98 -7.82
C ARG A 99 -19.02 15.84 -6.32
N VAL A 100 -19.69 16.70 -5.55
CA VAL A 100 -19.74 16.60 -4.08
C VAL A 100 -21.18 16.78 -3.62
N LYS A 101 -21.69 15.82 -2.84
CA LYS A 101 -23.01 15.86 -2.25
C LYS A 101 -22.88 15.89 -0.73
N LEU A 102 -23.57 16.86 -0.11
CA LEU A 102 -23.60 17.07 1.34
C LEU A 102 -25.01 16.84 1.83
N VAL A 103 -25.18 16.04 2.88
CA VAL A 103 -26.46 15.85 3.57
C VAL A 103 -26.30 16.44 4.97
N TRP A 104 -26.85 17.63 5.15
CA TRP A 104 -26.82 18.35 6.43
C TRP A 104 -27.80 17.76 7.44
N GLU A 105 -27.42 17.79 8.68
CA GLU A 105 -28.31 17.65 9.83
C GLU A 105 -28.96 19.04 10.11
N VAL A 106 -29.75 19.18 11.16
CA VAL A 106 -30.39 20.47 11.55
C VAL A 106 -29.35 21.57 11.78
N ALA A 107 -28.16 21.20 12.27
CA ALA A 107 -27.04 22.14 12.47
C ALA A 107 -26.23 22.31 11.15
N TYR A 108 -26.76 23.07 10.22
CA TYR A 108 -26.17 23.26 8.90
C TYR A 108 -25.31 24.53 8.80
N ALA A 109 -24.50 24.59 7.72
CA ALA A 109 -23.78 25.81 7.35
C ALA A 109 -24.63 26.72 6.50
N LYS A 110 -24.79 28.00 6.94
CA LYS A 110 -25.35 29.08 6.12
C LYS A 110 -24.37 29.55 5.05
N ALA A 111 -23.09 29.55 5.39
CA ALA A 111 -22.04 29.83 4.42
C ALA A 111 -20.87 28.85 4.58
N TYR A 112 -20.45 28.29 3.46
CA TYR A 112 -19.33 27.32 3.44
C TYR A 112 -18.64 27.28 2.08
N ARG A 113 -17.49 26.60 2.03
CA ARG A 113 -16.75 26.30 0.81
C ARG A 113 -16.45 24.82 0.74
N VAL A 114 -16.49 24.28 -0.45
CA VAL A 114 -15.88 22.99 -0.79
C VAL A 114 -14.51 23.28 -1.40
N GLU A 115 -13.47 22.76 -0.81
CA GLU A 115 -12.09 23.05 -1.19
C GLU A 115 -11.28 21.75 -1.35
N ILE A 116 -10.33 21.78 -2.29
CA ILE A 116 -9.43 20.64 -2.58
C ILE A 116 -7.97 21.08 -2.38
N SER A 117 -7.12 20.13 -1.99
CA SER A 117 -5.70 20.38 -1.75
C SER A 117 -4.86 19.15 -2.12
N ALA A 118 -3.68 19.36 -2.64
CA ALA A 118 -2.70 18.29 -2.85
C ALA A 118 -1.91 17.96 -1.57
N ASP A 119 -1.64 18.96 -0.73
CA ASP A 119 -0.73 18.90 0.41
C ASP A 119 -1.41 19.04 1.80
N GLY A 120 -2.73 19.34 1.80
CA GLY A 120 -3.50 19.59 3.04
C GLY A 120 -3.27 20.97 3.67
N THR A 121 -2.47 21.83 3.04
CA THR A 121 -2.11 23.18 3.51
C THR A 121 -2.58 24.28 2.55
N THR A 122 -2.34 24.09 1.25
CA THR A 122 -2.76 25.02 0.20
C THR A 122 -4.08 24.55 -0.41
N TRP A 123 -5.12 25.40 -0.38
CA TRP A 123 -6.48 25.02 -0.74
C TRP A 123 -6.99 25.76 -1.97
N THR A 124 -7.51 25.00 -2.92
CA THR A 124 -8.21 25.51 -4.10
C THR A 124 -9.72 25.33 -3.91
N ARG A 125 -10.46 26.39 -4.14
CA ARG A 125 -11.92 26.38 -4.00
C ARG A 125 -12.58 25.71 -5.20
N LEU A 126 -13.50 24.76 -4.95
CA LEU A 126 -14.32 24.10 -5.95
C LEU A 126 -15.74 24.67 -6.00
N ALA A 127 -16.33 24.96 -4.84
CA ALA A 127 -17.67 25.50 -4.72
C ALA A 127 -17.79 26.46 -3.52
N THR A 128 -18.78 27.31 -3.55
CA THR A 128 -19.11 28.25 -2.44
C THR A 128 -20.60 28.36 -2.30
N GLU A 129 -21.10 28.23 -1.07
CA GLU A 129 -22.46 28.53 -0.65
C GLU A 129 -22.45 29.74 0.30
N THR A 130 -23.36 30.66 0.11
CA THR A 130 -23.49 31.89 0.93
C THR A 130 -24.87 32.09 1.54
N ALA A 131 -25.84 31.27 1.14
CA ALA A 131 -27.23 31.32 1.56
C ALA A 131 -27.81 29.92 1.84
N GLY A 132 -26.97 29.01 2.35
CA GLY A 132 -27.34 27.63 2.68
C GLY A 132 -28.55 27.56 3.61
N ASN A 133 -29.41 26.61 3.37
CA ASN A 133 -30.67 26.40 4.06
C ASN A 133 -30.80 25.01 4.71
N GLY A 134 -29.72 24.25 4.75
CA GLY A 134 -29.71 22.87 5.23
C GLY A 134 -30.23 21.87 4.20
N GLY A 135 -30.52 20.65 4.64
CA GLY A 135 -30.98 19.58 3.76
C GLY A 135 -29.85 18.98 2.92
N THR A 136 -30.01 18.95 1.61
CA THR A 136 -29.03 18.34 0.70
C THR A 136 -28.53 19.35 -0.31
N ASP A 137 -27.23 19.52 -0.37
CA ASP A 137 -26.52 20.27 -1.41
C ASP A 137 -25.80 19.31 -2.35
N ASP A 138 -25.91 19.53 -3.66
CA ASP A 138 -25.35 18.64 -4.68
C ASP A 138 -24.61 19.45 -5.75
N TRP A 139 -23.31 19.51 -5.62
CA TRP A 139 -22.40 20.24 -6.50
C TRP A 139 -21.88 19.33 -7.60
N THR A 140 -22.35 19.52 -8.83
CA THR A 140 -21.94 18.75 -10.02
C THR A 140 -21.07 19.55 -10.97
N GLY A 141 -20.38 18.87 -11.88
CA GLY A 141 -19.52 19.52 -12.88
C GLY A 141 -18.25 20.16 -12.30
N LEU A 142 -17.82 19.70 -11.14
CA LEU A 142 -16.59 20.18 -10.52
C LEU A 142 -15.36 19.64 -11.30
N THR A 143 -14.26 20.39 -11.26
CA THR A 143 -13.00 20.03 -11.94
C THR A 143 -11.82 20.26 -10.98
N GLY A 144 -11.81 19.51 -9.88
CA GLY A 144 -10.76 19.62 -8.88
C GLY A 144 -9.79 18.45 -8.90
N GLN A 145 -8.49 18.72 -8.76
CA GLN A 145 -7.47 17.70 -8.56
C GLN A 145 -6.77 17.92 -7.22
N GLY A 146 -6.61 16.84 -6.44
CA GLY A 146 -5.90 16.89 -5.16
C GLY A 146 -6.06 15.61 -4.37
N ARG A 147 -5.40 15.57 -3.22
CA ARG A 147 -5.47 14.47 -2.25
C ARG A 147 -6.58 14.69 -1.23
N PHE A 148 -6.68 15.91 -0.73
CA PHE A 148 -7.58 16.21 0.37
C PHE A 148 -8.75 17.06 -0.12
N LEU A 149 -9.97 16.71 0.30
CA LEU A 149 -11.13 17.56 0.12
C LEU A 149 -11.65 17.98 1.49
N ARG A 150 -12.05 19.25 1.64
CA ARG A 150 -12.71 19.71 2.86
C ARG A 150 -14.00 20.50 2.57
N VAL A 151 -14.93 20.38 3.51
CA VAL A 151 -16.04 21.30 3.68
C VAL A 151 -15.64 22.30 4.77
N TYR A 152 -15.51 23.56 4.41
CA TYR A 152 -15.06 24.63 5.31
C TYR A 152 -16.22 25.61 5.59
N GLY A 153 -16.86 25.42 6.74
CA GLY A 153 -17.97 26.28 7.20
C GLY A 153 -17.47 27.60 7.75
N THR A 154 -18.01 28.69 7.26
CA THR A 154 -17.64 30.05 7.66
C THR A 154 -18.73 30.78 8.42
N ALA A 155 -20.00 30.33 8.32
CA ALA A 155 -21.12 30.85 9.11
C ALA A 155 -22.15 29.74 9.33
N ARG A 156 -22.55 29.53 10.56
CA ARG A 156 -23.58 28.57 10.97
C ARG A 156 -24.97 29.09 10.59
N GLY A 157 -25.89 28.15 10.27
CA GLY A 157 -27.30 28.44 10.04
C GLY A 157 -28.15 28.43 11.32
N THR A 158 -27.63 27.88 12.42
CA THR A 158 -28.30 27.71 13.70
C THR A 158 -27.39 28.11 14.87
N SER A 159 -27.88 28.03 16.10
CA SER A 159 -27.07 28.25 17.31
C SER A 159 -26.11 27.08 17.62
N TYR A 160 -26.34 25.90 17.03
CA TYR A 160 -25.50 24.71 17.19
C TYR A 160 -24.15 24.86 16.44
N GLY A 161 -23.46 23.78 16.21
CA GLY A 161 -22.26 23.73 15.38
C GLY A 161 -22.55 23.50 13.89
N TYR A 162 -21.70 22.68 13.26
CA TYR A 162 -21.92 22.13 11.92
C TYR A 162 -22.10 20.62 12.05
N SER A 163 -23.07 20.06 11.35
CA SER A 163 -23.35 18.62 11.42
C SER A 163 -23.74 18.07 10.05
N LEU A 164 -23.06 16.99 9.64
CA LEU A 164 -23.25 16.32 8.36
C LEU A 164 -23.53 14.84 8.59
N TRP A 165 -24.70 14.38 8.13
CA TRP A 165 -25.02 12.95 8.04
C TRP A 165 -24.11 12.24 7.04
N THR A 166 -23.91 12.87 5.87
CA THR A 166 -23.16 12.23 4.79
C THR A 166 -22.44 13.28 3.95
N VAL A 167 -21.20 12.95 3.57
CA VAL A 167 -20.42 13.65 2.55
C VAL A 167 -19.99 12.64 1.50
N GLU A 168 -20.58 12.73 0.32
CA GLU A 168 -20.25 11.89 -0.82
C GLU A 168 -19.40 12.70 -1.80
N VAL A 169 -18.20 12.23 -2.08
CA VAL A 169 -17.31 12.79 -3.10
C VAL A 169 -17.21 11.80 -4.24
N TYR A 170 -17.55 12.26 -5.43
CA TYR A 170 -17.53 11.47 -6.65
C TYR A 170 -16.45 11.98 -7.59
N GLY A 171 -15.91 11.06 -8.36
CA GLY A 171 -14.86 11.35 -9.30
C GLY A 171 -14.08 10.11 -9.68
N THR A 172 -12.84 10.32 -10.06
CA THR A 172 -11.88 9.25 -10.24
C THR A 172 -10.79 9.44 -9.19
N THR A 173 -10.53 8.42 -8.40
CA THR A 173 -9.20 8.35 -7.79
C THR A 173 -8.28 8.10 -8.96
N GLY A 174 -7.34 9.00 -9.17
CA GLY A 174 -6.28 8.66 -10.09
C GLY A 174 -5.73 7.30 -9.63
N THR A 175 -5.92 6.25 -10.44
CA THR A 175 -4.82 5.38 -10.60
C THR A 175 -3.74 6.33 -11.08
N THR A 176 -2.91 6.86 -10.18
CA THR A 176 -1.56 7.11 -10.60
C THR A 176 -1.18 5.76 -11.17
N THR A 177 -1.14 5.63 -12.49
CA THR A 177 -0.16 4.73 -13.04
C THR A 177 1.07 5.15 -12.29
N PRO A 178 1.58 4.33 -11.36
CA PRO A 178 2.79 4.69 -10.63
C PRO A 178 3.76 5.16 -11.69
N PRO A 179 4.56 6.22 -11.49
CA PRO A 179 5.57 6.59 -12.46
C PRO A 179 6.21 5.29 -12.91
N THR A 180 6.37 5.09 -14.21
CA THR A 180 6.85 3.82 -14.77
C THR A 180 7.95 3.35 -13.86
N GLY A 181 7.73 2.24 -13.11
CA GLY A 181 8.68 1.78 -12.09
C GLY A 181 8.32 2.04 -10.62
N SER A 182 7.15 2.61 -10.24
CA SER A 182 6.77 2.73 -8.81
C SER A 182 5.76 1.66 -8.38
N PHE A 183 5.85 1.23 -7.11
CA PHE A 183 4.95 0.25 -6.50
C PHE A 183 4.90 0.43 -4.98
N THR A 184 3.82 -0.07 -4.38
CA THR A 184 3.64 -0.07 -2.92
C THR A 184 3.87 -1.48 -2.38
N VAL A 185 4.55 -1.57 -1.25
CA VAL A 185 4.78 -2.80 -0.48
C VAL A 185 4.22 -2.61 0.93
N VAL A 186 3.64 -3.66 1.51
CA VAL A 186 3.31 -3.69 2.93
C VAL A 186 4.22 -4.67 3.63
N ALA A 187 4.79 -4.26 4.77
CA ALA A 187 5.66 -5.11 5.58
C ALA A 187 5.21 -5.13 7.05
N ALA A 188 5.35 -6.30 7.69
CA ALA A 188 5.22 -6.49 9.12
C ALA A 188 5.94 -7.76 9.57
N GLY A 189 6.49 -7.78 10.76
CA GLY A 189 6.94 -8.96 11.48
C GLY A 189 6.05 -9.25 12.68
N ASP A 190 6.30 -10.37 13.38
CA ASP A 190 5.74 -10.68 14.68
C ASP A 190 4.20 -10.72 14.65
N ILE A 191 3.65 -11.69 13.88
CA ILE A 191 2.30 -11.54 13.34
C ILE A 191 1.26 -12.32 14.13
N ALA A 192 1.21 -13.65 13.98
CA ALA A 192 0.05 -14.40 14.37
C ALA A 192 0.21 -15.07 15.74
N ALA A 193 -0.23 -14.38 16.79
CA ALA A 193 -0.46 -15.01 18.09
C ALA A 193 -1.58 -16.06 18.01
N GLN A 194 -1.61 -17.01 18.96
CA GLN A 194 -2.64 -18.06 19.04
C GLN A 194 -3.97 -17.49 19.54
N CYS A 195 -4.60 -16.64 18.74
CA CYS A 195 -5.87 -16.01 19.01
C CYS A 195 -6.76 -15.95 17.77
N THR A 196 -8.05 -15.74 17.96
CA THR A 196 -9.02 -15.67 16.86
C THR A 196 -9.61 -14.27 16.70
N ALA A 197 -10.14 -13.96 15.54
CA ALA A 197 -10.77 -12.67 15.23
C ALA A 197 -11.96 -12.31 16.14
N SER A 198 -12.53 -13.29 16.86
CA SER A 198 -13.58 -13.06 17.86
C SER A 198 -13.06 -12.46 19.16
N SER A 199 -11.75 -12.54 19.44
CA SER A 199 -11.13 -11.89 20.59
C SER A 199 -10.81 -10.43 20.27
N SER A 200 -11.24 -9.51 21.10
CA SER A 200 -10.93 -8.07 20.95
C SER A 200 -9.44 -7.77 21.10
N SER A 201 -8.70 -8.61 21.83
CA SER A 201 -7.25 -8.50 22.01
C SER A 201 -6.45 -9.03 20.81
N CYS A 202 -7.06 -9.84 19.94
CA CYS A 202 -6.38 -10.41 18.78
C CYS A 202 -6.08 -9.33 17.73
N ALA A 203 -4.82 -9.11 17.44
CA ALA A 203 -4.38 -7.99 16.60
C ALA A 203 -4.12 -8.39 15.15
N HIS A 204 -3.58 -9.58 14.87
CA HIS A 204 -3.23 -10.00 13.51
C HIS A 204 -4.39 -10.00 12.48
N PRO A 205 -5.68 -10.22 12.84
CA PRO A 205 -6.78 -10.03 11.89
C PRO A 205 -6.99 -8.55 11.53
N LYS A 206 -6.70 -7.64 12.48
CA LYS A 206 -6.84 -6.19 12.26
C LYS A 206 -5.73 -5.66 11.37
N THR A 207 -4.50 -6.12 11.60
CA THR A 207 -3.36 -5.77 10.73
C THR A 207 -3.48 -6.37 9.34
N ALA A 208 -4.00 -7.60 9.20
CA ALA A 208 -4.32 -8.20 7.90
C ALA A 208 -5.36 -7.38 7.13
N ALA A 209 -6.46 -6.98 7.79
CA ALA A 209 -7.49 -6.14 7.18
C ALA A 209 -6.93 -4.76 6.74
N LEU A 210 -6.03 -4.18 7.53
CA LEU A 210 -5.33 -2.95 7.18
C LEU A 210 -4.42 -3.16 5.97
N ALA A 211 -3.58 -4.21 5.99
CA ALA A 211 -2.68 -4.57 4.90
C ALA A 211 -3.44 -4.80 3.58
N GLN A 212 -4.55 -5.51 3.63
CA GLN A 212 -5.41 -5.76 2.48
C GLN A 212 -6.02 -4.46 1.92
N ARG A 213 -6.43 -3.54 2.79
CA ARG A 213 -7.02 -2.25 2.40
C ARG A 213 -6.02 -1.32 1.71
N ILE A 214 -4.74 -1.37 2.09
CA ILE A 214 -3.65 -0.66 1.40
C ILE A 214 -3.49 -1.20 -0.02
N ALA A 215 -3.84 -2.47 -0.28
CA ALA A 215 -3.79 -3.12 -1.58
C ALA A 215 -2.41 -3.02 -2.28
N PRO A 216 -1.33 -3.47 -1.64
CA PRO A 216 0.01 -3.38 -2.20
C PRO A 216 0.23 -4.33 -3.37
N SER A 217 1.35 -4.16 -4.07
CA SER A 217 1.82 -5.09 -5.09
C SER A 217 2.13 -6.46 -4.48
N PHE A 218 2.80 -6.48 -3.33
CA PHE A 218 3.11 -7.68 -2.54
C PHE A 218 3.33 -7.33 -1.07
N TYR A 219 3.43 -8.37 -0.24
CA TYR A 219 3.59 -8.27 1.22
C TYR A 219 4.92 -8.88 1.64
N LEU A 220 5.63 -8.24 2.55
CA LEU A 220 6.80 -8.79 3.23
C LEU A 220 6.40 -9.21 4.65
N THR A 221 6.86 -10.38 5.08
CA THR A 221 6.81 -10.72 6.51
C THR A 221 8.23 -10.89 7.02
N MET A 222 8.52 -10.22 8.14
CA MET A 222 9.86 -10.08 8.68
C MET A 222 10.13 -11.06 9.83
N GLY A 223 9.68 -12.30 9.66
CA GLY A 223 9.83 -13.38 10.65
C GLY A 223 8.73 -13.40 11.70
N ASP A 224 8.75 -14.43 12.51
CA ASP A 224 7.75 -14.75 13.52
C ASP A 224 6.33 -14.62 12.96
N ASN A 225 6.12 -15.35 11.87
CA ASN A 225 4.84 -15.35 11.16
C ASN A 225 3.74 -15.98 12.02
N GLN A 226 4.10 -16.99 12.81
CA GLN A 226 3.18 -17.75 13.65
C GLN A 226 3.80 -18.12 15.01
N TYR A 227 3.17 -17.78 16.09
CA TYR A 227 3.50 -18.10 17.48
C TYR A 227 2.75 -19.37 17.97
N ASP A 228 3.21 -20.08 19.08
CA ASP A 228 4.51 -19.84 19.71
C ASP A 228 5.60 -20.71 19.07
N ASP A 229 5.26 -21.95 18.64
CA ASP A 229 6.16 -22.95 18.09
C ASP A 229 6.04 -23.10 16.55
N ALA A 230 5.29 -22.22 15.92
CA ALA A 230 5.05 -22.18 14.47
C ALA A 230 4.65 -23.52 13.83
N LEU A 231 3.83 -24.32 14.55
CA LEU A 231 3.31 -25.60 14.05
C LEU A 231 2.47 -25.38 12.78
N LEU A 232 2.49 -26.32 11.87
CA LEU A 232 1.62 -26.27 10.68
C LEU A 232 0.13 -26.15 11.06
N SER A 233 -0.29 -26.77 12.19
CA SER A 233 -1.64 -26.63 12.74
C SER A 233 -1.96 -25.19 13.10
N ASP A 234 -1.02 -24.46 13.69
CA ASP A 234 -1.19 -23.10 14.16
C ASP A 234 -1.18 -22.12 12.99
N PHE A 235 -0.30 -22.32 12.03
CA PHE A 235 -0.38 -21.62 10.75
C PHE A 235 -1.79 -21.73 10.13
N LYS A 236 -2.39 -22.92 10.09
CA LYS A 236 -3.73 -23.15 9.53
C LYS A 236 -4.86 -22.58 10.41
N ASN A 237 -4.68 -22.56 11.72
CA ASN A 237 -5.71 -22.14 12.66
C ASN A 237 -5.75 -20.63 12.86
N TYR A 238 -4.60 -19.94 12.77
CA TYR A 238 -4.45 -18.53 13.12
C TYR A 238 -3.94 -17.68 11.94
N TYR A 239 -2.73 -17.87 11.47
CA TYR A 239 -2.15 -17.08 10.36
C TYR A 239 -3.03 -17.16 9.11
N ASP A 240 -3.44 -18.36 8.71
CA ASP A 240 -4.25 -18.60 7.51
C ASP A 240 -5.61 -17.89 7.55
N LYS A 241 -6.16 -17.67 8.74
CA LYS A 241 -7.46 -16.99 8.94
C LYS A 241 -7.36 -15.46 8.85
N SER A 242 -6.17 -14.91 8.67
CA SER A 242 -5.92 -13.48 8.56
C SER A 242 -4.97 -13.17 7.40
N TRP A 243 -3.67 -13.22 7.63
CA TRP A 243 -2.62 -12.94 6.63
C TRP A 243 -2.56 -13.99 5.51
N GLY A 244 -3.09 -15.18 5.73
CA GLY A 244 -3.23 -16.21 4.70
C GLY A 244 -4.08 -15.78 3.50
N ALA A 245 -4.96 -14.79 3.65
CA ALA A 245 -5.81 -14.28 2.57
C ALA A 245 -5.00 -13.74 1.35
N PHE A 246 -3.77 -13.31 1.57
CA PHE A 246 -2.88 -12.81 0.52
C PHE A 246 -1.55 -13.57 0.42
N LYS A 247 -1.51 -14.79 0.95
CA LYS A 247 -0.34 -15.70 0.94
C LYS A 247 0.36 -15.76 -0.42
N ALA A 248 -0.38 -15.83 -1.52
CA ALA A 248 0.20 -15.92 -2.87
C ALA A 248 1.04 -14.70 -3.27
N LYS A 249 0.80 -13.55 -2.62
CA LYS A 249 1.55 -12.31 -2.81
C LYS A 249 2.56 -12.05 -1.69
N THR A 250 2.67 -12.95 -0.71
CA THR A 250 3.59 -12.80 0.41
C THR A 250 5.00 -13.24 0.01
N ARG A 251 6.00 -12.55 0.53
CA ARG A 251 7.43 -12.87 0.43
C ARG A 251 7.96 -13.02 1.86
N PRO A 252 7.84 -14.20 2.47
CA PRO A 252 8.13 -14.37 3.88
C PRO A 252 9.60 -14.65 4.14
N VAL A 253 10.08 -14.28 5.34
CA VAL A 253 11.29 -14.83 5.95
C VAL A 253 10.92 -15.49 7.29
N PRO A 254 11.71 -16.44 7.79
CA PRO A 254 11.49 -17.03 9.11
C PRO A 254 12.03 -16.12 10.22
N GLY A 255 11.43 -16.22 11.41
CA GLY A 255 11.97 -15.71 12.65
C GLY A 255 12.40 -16.86 13.59
N ASN A 256 12.73 -16.54 14.85
CA ASN A 256 13.17 -17.55 15.81
C ASN A 256 12.03 -18.49 16.20
N HIS A 257 10.78 -18.05 16.27
CA HIS A 257 9.63 -18.90 16.57
C HIS A 257 9.42 -19.99 15.53
N GLU A 258 9.76 -19.76 14.28
CA GLU A 258 9.73 -20.81 13.27
C GLU A 258 10.76 -21.91 13.49
N THR A 259 11.77 -21.68 14.33
CA THR A 259 12.78 -22.72 14.67
C THR A 259 12.35 -23.62 15.82
N TYR A 260 11.27 -23.28 16.55
CA TYR A 260 10.83 -24.02 17.74
C TYR A 260 9.90 -25.20 17.43
N ASP A 261 9.52 -25.42 16.16
CA ASP A 261 8.67 -26.56 15.78
C ASP A 261 9.31 -27.90 16.21
N PRO A 262 8.65 -28.69 17.04
CA PRO A 262 9.16 -29.99 17.48
C PRO A 262 9.44 -31.00 16.35
N ALA A 263 8.82 -30.80 15.17
CA ALA A 263 9.09 -31.61 13.98
C ALA A 263 10.44 -31.27 13.31
N GLY A 264 11.10 -30.23 13.78
CA GLY A 264 12.38 -29.71 13.33
C GLY A 264 12.32 -28.24 12.94
N PRO A 265 13.44 -27.53 12.99
CA PRO A 265 13.51 -26.11 12.63
C PRO A 265 12.85 -25.82 11.27
N LEU A 266 12.00 -24.81 11.24
CA LEU A 266 11.25 -24.35 10.06
C LEU A 266 10.25 -25.36 9.47
N ALA A 267 9.96 -26.50 10.13
CA ALA A 267 9.13 -27.56 9.55
C ALA A 267 7.71 -27.08 9.22
N GLY A 268 7.01 -26.44 10.16
CA GLY A 268 5.67 -25.87 9.95
C GLY A 268 5.68 -24.72 8.94
N TYR A 269 6.65 -23.84 9.02
CA TYR A 269 6.87 -22.73 8.08
C TYR A 269 7.04 -23.24 6.64
N LYS A 270 7.93 -24.21 6.44
CA LYS A 270 8.16 -24.85 5.13
C LYS A 270 6.91 -25.57 4.63
N ALA A 271 6.24 -26.31 5.52
CA ALA A 271 5.00 -27.03 5.16
C ALA A 271 3.85 -26.07 4.80
N TYR A 272 3.79 -24.91 5.45
CA TYR A 272 2.75 -23.90 5.18
C TYR A 272 3.04 -23.10 3.91
N PHE A 273 4.20 -22.45 3.80
CA PHE A 273 4.52 -21.56 2.68
C PHE A 273 5.01 -22.30 1.43
N GLY A 274 5.66 -23.46 1.59
CA GLY A 274 6.18 -24.25 0.46
C GLY A 274 7.16 -23.45 -0.41
N SER A 275 6.96 -23.50 -1.72
CA SER A 275 7.82 -22.79 -2.68
C SER A 275 7.74 -21.25 -2.59
N ILE A 276 6.82 -20.70 -1.84
CA ILE A 276 6.76 -19.25 -1.61
C ILE A 276 7.93 -18.82 -0.71
N ALA A 277 8.22 -19.61 0.33
CA ALA A 277 9.33 -19.37 1.25
C ALA A 277 10.65 -20.00 0.79
N TYR A 278 10.58 -20.97 -0.11
CA TYR A 278 11.72 -21.74 -0.63
C TYR A 278 11.76 -21.71 -2.17
N PRO A 279 11.72 -20.54 -2.82
CA PRO A 279 11.64 -20.48 -4.28
C PRO A 279 12.89 -21.01 -4.97
N GLN A 280 14.01 -21.01 -4.26
CA GLN A 280 15.33 -21.49 -4.73
C GLN A 280 15.83 -22.72 -3.94
N GLY A 281 14.95 -23.32 -3.11
CA GLY A 281 15.25 -24.52 -2.32
C GLY A 281 15.69 -24.24 -0.89
N GLU A 282 16.14 -23.01 -0.60
CA GLU A 282 16.60 -22.54 0.70
C GLU A 282 15.61 -21.51 1.30
N PRO A 283 15.61 -21.27 2.65
CA PRO A 283 14.75 -20.29 3.29
C PRO A 283 15.20 -18.83 3.08
N TYR A 284 16.22 -18.62 2.26
CA TYR A 284 16.70 -17.32 1.82
C TYR A 284 16.68 -17.24 0.30
N TYR A 285 16.38 -16.07 -0.23
CA TYR A 285 16.20 -15.86 -1.67
C TYR A 285 16.24 -14.37 -2.02
N SER A 286 16.34 -14.08 -3.31
CA SER A 286 16.22 -12.73 -3.83
C SER A 286 15.24 -12.67 -5.00
N TYR A 287 14.75 -11.48 -5.29
CA TYR A 287 13.90 -11.20 -6.44
C TYR A 287 13.94 -9.71 -6.78
N ASP A 288 13.62 -9.42 -8.03
CA ASP A 288 13.56 -8.06 -8.54
C ASP A 288 12.12 -7.58 -8.72
N GLN A 289 11.90 -6.30 -8.39
CA GLN A 289 10.68 -5.59 -8.72
C GLN A 289 11.02 -4.16 -9.17
N GLY A 290 10.70 -3.81 -10.41
CA GLY A 290 11.16 -2.54 -10.99
C GLY A 290 12.68 -2.42 -10.96
N ASN A 291 13.20 -1.32 -10.44
CA ASN A 291 14.64 -1.10 -10.24
C ASN A 291 15.14 -1.50 -8.84
N TRP A 292 14.35 -2.27 -8.10
CA TRP A 292 14.68 -2.77 -6.77
C TRP A 292 15.10 -4.22 -6.81
N HIS A 293 16.16 -4.55 -6.06
CA HIS A 293 16.58 -5.88 -5.69
C HIS A 293 16.23 -6.14 -4.23
N PHE A 294 15.36 -7.13 -3.99
CA PHE A 294 14.96 -7.53 -2.66
C PHE A 294 15.69 -8.79 -2.24
N VAL A 295 16.28 -8.77 -1.04
CA VAL A 295 17.02 -9.87 -0.45
C VAL A 295 16.32 -10.33 0.82
N ALA A 296 15.76 -11.54 0.80
CA ALA A 296 15.09 -12.21 1.90
C ALA A 296 16.08 -13.17 2.56
N LEU A 297 16.34 -13.03 3.87
CA LEU A 297 17.35 -13.80 4.56
C LEU A 297 16.80 -14.54 5.79
N ASP A 298 17.41 -15.67 6.10
CA ASP A 298 17.18 -16.39 7.35
C ASP A 298 18.22 -15.98 8.40
N SER A 299 17.85 -15.07 9.29
CA SER A 299 18.75 -14.58 10.34
C SER A 299 19.03 -15.59 11.46
N ASN A 300 18.30 -16.72 11.51
CA ASN A 300 18.64 -17.82 12.40
C ASN A 300 19.90 -18.58 11.97
N SER A 301 20.35 -18.38 10.73
CA SER A 301 21.46 -19.08 10.10
C SER A 301 22.49 -18.12 9.49
N PHE A 302 22.74 -16.96 10.13
CA PHE A 302 23.79 -16.01 9.67
C PHE A 302 25.22 -16.49 9.93
N ASP A 303 25.39 -17.59 10.65
CA ASP A 303 26.65 -18.34 10.78
C ASP A 303 26.86 -19.39 9.70
N ASP A 304 25.84 -19.68 8.84
CA ASP A 304 25.98 -20.61 7.70
C ASP A 304 26.81 -19.97 6.58
N PRO A 305 28.00 -20.53 6.29
CA PRO A 305 28.85 -20.04 5.19
C PRO A 305 28.17 -20.09 3.83
N ALA A 306 27.21 -21.02 3.62
CA ALA A 306 26.49 -21.13 2.36
C ALA A 306 25.58 -19.94 2.10
N GLN A 307 24.79 -19.51 3.10
CA GLN A 307 23.97 -18.31 2.99
C GLN A 307 24.82 -17.04 2.81
N ILE A 308 25.90 -16.92 3.57
CA ILE A 308 26.83 -15.79 3.47
C ILE A 308 27.49 -15.71 2.09
N GLN A 309 27.93 -16.85 1.52
CA GLN A 309 28.51 -16.85 0.19
C GLN A 309 27.46 -16.54 -0.88
N TRP A 310 26.27 -17.14 -0.76
CA TRP A 310 25.14 -16.87 -1.65
C TRP A 310 24.80 -15.37 -1.67
N LEU A 311 24.71 -14.71 -0.50
CA LEU A 311 24.43 -13.28 -0.38
C LEU A 311 25.45 -12.42 -1.12
N LYS A 312 26.75 -12.72 -0.93
CA LYS A 312 27.83 -12.02 -1.65
C LYS A 312 27.72 -12.17 -3.16
N ASP A 313 27.46 -13.39 -3.61
CA ASP A 313 27.34 -13.70 -5.04
C ASP A 313 26.10 -13.08 -5.66
N ASP A 314 25.01 -13.02 -4.91
CA ASP A 314 23.74 -12.42 -5.33
C ASP A 314 23.87 -10.91 -5.50
N LEU A 315 24.37 -10.22 -4.48
CA LEU A 315 24.63 -8.77 -4.53
C LEU A 315 25.66 -8.37 -5.59
N ALA A 316 26.63 -9.24 -5.88
CA ALA A 316 27.59 -8.98 -6.96
C ALA A 316 26.99 -9.11 -8.35
N ARG A 317 25.87 -9.83 -8.51
CA ARG A 317 25.19 -10.04 -9.80
C ARG A 317 24.09 -9.03 -10.08
N THR A 318 23.51 -8.41 -9.05
CA THR A 318 22.42 -7.47 -9.26
C THR A 318 22.89 -6.26 -10.06
N THR A 319 22.02 -5.79 -10.95
CA THR A 319 22.20 -4.56 -11.73
C THR A 319 21.19 -3.49 -11.35
N LYS A 320 20.43 -3.73 -10.28
CA LYS A 320 19.40 -2.81 -9.81
C LYS A 320 20.01 -1.63 -9.08
N GLY A 321 19.38 -0.48 -9.22
CA GLY A 321 19.83 0.77 -8.61
C GLY A 321 19.43 0.92 -7.14
N CYS A 322 18.52 0.07 -6.62
CA CYS A 322 18.10 0.10 -5.22
C CYS A 322 18.12 -1.32 -4.64
N VAL A 323 18.56 -1.46 -3.40
CA VAL A 323 18.64 -2.74 -2.69
C VAL A 323 17.95 -2.64 -1.33
N ALA A 324 16.99 -3.54 -1.08
CA ALA A 324 16.35 -3.72 0.21
C ALA A 324 16.59 -5.14 0.73
N ALA A 325 17.08 -5.28 1.94
CA ALA A 325 17.18 -6.55 2.64
C ALA A 325 16.16 -6.62 3.77
N TYR A 326 15.61 -7.82 4.03
CA TYR A 326 14.73 -8.04 5.17
C TYR A 326 14.98 -9.41 5.79
N PHE A 327 14.99 -9.41 7.11
CA PHE A 327 15.23 -10.57 7.95
C PHE A 327 14.75 -10.27 9.38
N HIS A 328 14.73 -11.26 10.26
CA HIS A 328 14.07 -11.13 11.54
C HIS A 328 14.87 -10.32 12.58
N HIS A 329 16.11 -10.70 12.91
CA HIS A 329 16.88 -10.13 14.02
C HIS A 329 17.53 -8.80 13.66
N PRO A 330 17.16 -7.66 14.28
CA PRO A 330 17.73 -6.35 13.97
C PRO A 330 19.15 -6.22 14.49
N LEU A 331 20.02 -5.50 13.76
CA LEU A 331 21.33 -5.16 14.31
C LEU A 331 21.20 -4.13 15.43
N TYR A 332 20.31 -3.16 15.27
CA TYR A 332 20.02 -2.13 16.27
C TYR A 332 18.55 -2.12 16.63
N SER A 333 18.27 -2.16 17.94
CA SER A 333 16.92 -2.04 18.47
C SER A 333 16.95 -1.42 19.87
N SER A 334 15.93 -0.60 20.15
CA SER A 334 15.70 -0.02 21.49
C SER A 334 14.69 -0.83 22.32
N GLY A 335 14.22 -1.96 21.81
CA GLY A 335 13.22 -2.80 22.46
C GLY A 335 13.78 -3.81 23.45
N GLY A 336 12.97 -4.76 23.87
CA GLY A 336 13.27 -5.71 24.94
C GLY A 336 14.42 -6.69 24.64
N HIS A 337 14.61 -7.06 23.36
CA HIS A 337 15.73 -7.90 22.94
C HIS A 337 17.00 -7.07 22.68
N GLY A 338 16.80 -5.81 22.27
CA GLY A 338 17.91 -4.90 22.00
C GLY A 338 18.67 -5.21 20.72
N ASN A 339 19.94 -4.81 20.69
CA ASN A 339 20.84 -5.03 19.55
C ASN A 339 21.21 -6.51 19.42
N ASP A 340 21.10 -7.08 18.20
CA ASP A 340 21.54 -8.44 17.95
C ASP A 340 22.81 -8.46 17.06
N PRO A 341 23.99 -8.78 17.65
CA PRO A 341 25.24 -8.79 16.93
C PRO A 341 25.34 -9.93 15.88
N VAL A 342 24.41 -10.90 15.88
CA VAL A 342 24.36 -11.97 14.86
C VAL A 342 24.19 -11.37 13.47
N SER A 343 23.52 -10.24 13.35
CA SER A 343 23.26 -9.55 12.08
C SER A 343 24.43 -8.73 11.55
N LYS A 344 25.47 -8.49 12.39
CA LYS A 344 26.61 -7.63 12.03
C LYS A 344 27.35 -8.07 10.75
N PRO A 345 27.70 -9.38 10.55
CA PRO A 345 28.38 -9.82 9.33
C PRO A 345 27.56 -9.58 8.05
N VAL A 346 26.25 -9.74 8.13
CA VAL A 346 25.35 -9.49 7.00
C VAL A 346 25.24 -7.98 6.72
N TRP A 347 25.17 -7.16 7.77
CA TRP A 347 25.21 -5.71 7.64
C TRP A 347 26.47 -5.19 6.95
N ASP A 348 27.64 -5.77 7.27
CA ASP A 348 28.91 -5.41 6.60
C ASP A 348 28.85 -5.70 5.09
N ILE A 349 28.26 -6.84 4.70
CA ILE A 349 28.10 -7.23 3.29
C ILE A 349 27.12 -6.31 2.57
N LEU A 350 25.95 -6.05 3.17
CA LEU A 350 24.93 -5.18 2.61
C LEU A 350 25.45 -3.74 2.43
N TYR A 351 26.15 -3.21 3.43
CA TYR A 351 26.74 -1.88 3.38
C TYR A 351 27.82 -1.77 2.29
N ALA A 352 28.67 -2.77 2.17
CA ALA A 352 29.70 -2.81 1.12
C ALA A 352 29.07 -2.88 -0.30
N ALA A 353 27.89 -3.47 -0.41
CA ALA A 353 27.10 -3.54 -1.65
C ALA A 353 26.19 -2.31 -1.85
N ARG A 354 26.27 -1.30 -0.97
CA ARG A 354 25.45 -0.08 -1.02
C ARG A 354 23.96 -0.35 -0.95
N ALA A 355 23.53 -1.27 -0.08
CA ALA A 355 22.11 -1.46 0.20
C ALA A 355 21.50 -0.20 0.84
N ASP A 356 20.24 0.06 0.56
CA ASP A 356 19.53 1.28 0.95
C ASP A 356 18.70 1.10 2.22
N LEU A 357 18.05 -0.07 2.34
CA LEU A 357 17.01 -0.31 3.33
C LEU A 357 17.14 -1.69 3.96
N VAL A 358 17.07 -1.76 5.28
CA VAL A 358 16.99 -3.00 6.07
C VAL A 358 15.69 -2.99 6.87
N LEU A 359 14.91 -4.07 6.77
CA LEU A 359 13.65 -4.24 7.49
C LEU A 359 13.75 -5.45 8.42
N ASN A 360 13.36 -5.27 9.68
CA ASN A 360 13.46 -6.28 10.71
C ASN A 360 12.16 -6.40 11.52
N GLY A 361 11.97 -7.57 12.18
CA GLY A 361 10.97 -7.83 13.22
C GLY A 361 11.62 -7.97 14.60
N HIS A 362 11.26 -9.04 15.31
CA HIS A 362 11.83 -9.54 16.56
C HIS A 362 11.49 -8.71 17.78
N ASP A 363 11.74 -7.41 17.78
CA ASP A 363 11.24 -6.51 18.83
C ASP A 363 9.86 -5.98 18.45
N HIS A 364 8.87 -6.24 19.31
CA HIS A 364 7.46 -6.01 19.03
C HIS A 364 7.07 -4.53 19.17
N HIS A 365 7.76 -3.68 18.40
CA HIS A 365 7.48 -2.24 18.31
C HIS A 365 7.81 -1.72 16.91
N TYR A 366 7.49 -0.45 16.67
CA TYR A 366 7.98 0.28 15.52
C TYR A 366 9.17 1.13 15.92
N GLU A 367 10.28 1.01 15.18
CA GLU A 367 11.42 1.90 15.32
C GLU A 367 12.04 2.18 13.95
N ARG A 368 12.55 3.41 13.75
CA ARG A 368 13.37 3.75 12.59
C ARG A 368 14.63 4.48 13.00
N PHE A 369 15.70 4.19 12.30
CA PHE A 369 17.01 4.79 12.51
C PHE A 369 17.34 5.79 11.41
N ALA A 370 18.22 6.76 11.71
CA ALA A 370 18.91 7.54 10.70
C ALA A 370 19.76 6.63 9.82
N PRO A 371 20.04 7.00 8.56
CA PRO A 371 21.01 6.27 7.76
C PRO A 371 22.31 6.10 8.52
N GLN A 372 22.80 4.86 8.63
CA GLN A 372 23.96 4.51 9.46
C GLN A 372 24.81 3.41 8.83
N ASP A 373 26.09 3.39 9.22
CA ASP A 373 27.00 2.32 8.86
C ASP A 373 26.88 1.12 9.82
N PRO A 374 27.53 -0.03 9.51
CA PRO A 374 27.47 -1.20 10.38
C PRO A 374 28.14 -1.04 11.76
N ALA A 375 28.78 0.08 12.04
CA ALA A 375 29.31 0.42 13.36
C ALA A 375 28.39 1.40 14.14
N GLY A 376 27.17 1.66 13.63
CA GLY A 376 26.19 2.55 14.24
C GLY A 376 26.57 4.04 14.16
N ARG A 377 27.37 4.42 13.18
CA ARG A 377 27.69 5.83 12.94
C ARG A 377 26.75 6.39 11.88
N ALA A 378 26.06 7.47 12.21
CA ALA A 378 25.21 8.15 11.23
C ALA A 378 26.04 8.66 10.05
N THR A 379 25.62 8.35 8.83
CA THR A 379 26.28 8.79 7.60
C THR A 379 25.27 8.93 6.47
N ALA A 380 25.49 9.88 5.56
CA ALA A 380 24.58 10.11 4.43
C ALA A 380 24.48 8.90 3.47
N ASP A 381 25.57 8.14 3.35
CA ASP A 381 25.63 6.92 2.52
C ASP A 381 25.33 5.65 3.37
N GLY A 382 24.62 5.81 4.48
CA GLY A 382 24.25 4.72 5.39
C GLY A 382 22.97 4.03 4.97
N MET A 383 22.77 2.80 5.48
CA MET A 383 21.50 2.08 5.34
C MET A 383 20.48 2.60 6.34
N VAL A 384 19.23 2.71 5.91
CA VAL A 384 18.10 2.94 6.83
C VAL A 384 17.65 1.60 7.40
N GLU A 385 17.58 1.51 8.73
CA GLU A 385 17.00 0.35 9.43
C GLU A 385 15.60 0.71 9.95
N ILE A 386 14.66 -0.23 9.79
CA ILE A 386 13.31 -0.14 10.35
C ILE A 386 13.00 -1.45 11.06
N VAL A 387 12.78 -1.38 12.38
CA VAL A 387 12.18 -2.46 13.15
C VAL A 387 10.66 -2.33 13.06
N GLY A 388 10.00 -3.38 12.59
CA GLY A 388 8.57 -3.42 12.32
C GLY A 388 7.86 -4.65 12.87
N GLY A 389 8.11 -4.97 14.16
CA GLY A 389 7.53 -6.12 14.86
C GLY A 389 6.13 -5.87 15.43
N MET A 390 5.29 -5.07 14.75
CA MET A 390 3.97 -4.66 15.24
C MET A 390 2.81 -5.39 14.54
N GLY A 391 3.09 -6.55 13.92
CA GLY A 391 2.12 -7.30 13.10
C GLY A 391 0.98 -7.96 13.87
N GLY A 392 1.15 -8.24 15.18
CA GLY A 392 0.06 -8.80 15.97
C GLY A 392 0.42 -9.55 17.25
N ALA A 393 1.69 -9.82 17.50
CA ALA A 393 2.18 -10.33 18.78
C ALA A 393 2.14 -9.25 19.88
N GLU A 394 2.22 -9.64 21.15
CA GLU A 394 2.16 -8.71 22.26
C GLU A 394 3.27 -7.66 22.19
N PRO A 395 2.95 -6.35 22.26
CA PRO A 395 3.95 -5.29 22.13
C PRO A 395 4.96 -5.29 23.27
N TYR A 396 6.23 -4.96 22.93
CA TYR A 396 7.29 -4.74 23.91
C TYR A 396 7.46 -3.25 24.21
N ASP A 397 7.91 -2.95 25.41
CA ASP A 397 8.29 -1.59 25.82
C ASP A 397 9.62 -1.18 25.17
N ILE A 398 9.84 0.12 25.09
CA ILE A 398 11.13 0.67 24.76
C ILE A 398 11.99 0.66 26.02
N GLU A 399 13.15 0.00 25.98
CA GLU A 399 14.03 -0.14 27.13
C GLU A 399 15.22 0.79 27.05
N THR A 400 16.13 0.58 26.09
CA THR A 400 17.36 1.37 25.97
C THR A 400 17.45 2.00 24.61
N VAL A 401 17.20 3.32 24.55
CA VAL A 401 17.24 4.06 23.28
C VAL A 401 18.63 4.00 22.66
N GLN A 402 18.69 3.43 21.47
CA GLN A 402 19.94 3.29 20.73
C GLN A 402 20.34 4.59 20.03
N PRO A 403 21.65 4.82 19.81
CA PRO A 403 22.13 5.91 18.94
C PRO A 403 21.46 5.86 17.57
N ASN A 404 21.22 7.02 16.97
CA ASN A 404 20.58 7.22 15.67
C ASN A 404 19.09 6.80 15.57
N SER A 405 18.50 6.30 16.64
CA SER A 405 17.06 6.03 16.68
C SER A 405 16.28 7.33 16.62
N GLN A 406 15.49 7.52 15.56
CA GLN A 406 14.77 8.77 15.30
C GLN A 406 13.31 8.73 15.75
N LYS A 407 12.67 7.58 15.69
CA LYS A 407 11.28 7.40 16.09
C LYS A 407 11.06 6.00 16.67
N ARG A 408 10.36 5.92 17.78
CA ARG A 408 9.95 4.68 18.46
C ARG A 408 8.48 4.80 18.83
N ILE A 409 7.71 3.74 18.61
CA ILE A 409 6.29 3.64 18.99
C ILE A 409 6.03 2.21 19.45
N SER A 410 5.69 2.08 20.72
CA SER A 410 5.28 0.83 21.37
C SER A 410 3.78 0.84 21.67
N GLY A 411 3.22 -0.30 22.08
CA GLY A 411 1.83 -0.45 22.51
C GLY A 411 0.80 -0.29 21.39
N THR A 412 1.22 -0.30 20.11
CA THR A 412 0.31 -0.17 18.97
C THR A 412 0.59 -1.24 17.93
N TYR A 413 -0.47 -1.68 17.25
CA TYR A 413 -0.37 -2.62 16.14
C TYR A 413 -0.56 -1.90 14.80
N GLY A 414 0.09 -2.37 13.76
CA GLY A 414 0.00 -1.77 12.44
C GLY A 414 0.88 -2.47 11.42
N VAL A 415 1.11 -1.76 10.32
CA VAL A 415 1.96 -2.24 9.23
C VAL A 415 2.81 -1.08 8.68
N LEU A 416 3.94 -1.41 8.09
CA LEU A 416 4.70 -0.50 7.25
C LEU A 416 4.09 -0.47 5.86
N LYS A 417 3.80 0.71 5.36
CA LYS A 417 3.47 0.96 3.95
C LYS A 417 4.68 1.63 3.32
N LEU A 418 5.34 0.95 2.40
CA LEU A 418 6.49 1.45 1.66
C LEU A 418 6.04 1.86 0.25
N ASP A 419 6.34 3.07 -0.15
CA ASP A 419 6.13 3.56 -1.52
C ASP A 419 7.50 3.71 -2.19
N LEU A 420 7.74 2.90 -3.22
CA LEU A 420 9.03 2.71 -3.88
C LEU A 420 8.95 3.15 -5.34
N THR A 421 9.97 3.85 -5.82
CA THR A 421 10.15 4.21 -7.23
C THR A 421 11.45 3.60 -7.76
N ASP A 422 11.78 3.83 -9.01
CA ASP A 422 13.05 3.33 -9.59
C ASP A 422 14.31 3.91 -8.91
N THR A 423 14.19 5.01 -8.14
CA THR A 423 15.34 5.70 -7.56
C THR A 423 15.11 6.24 -6.16
N THR A 424 13.89 6.13 -5.62
CA THR A 424 13.56 6.71 -4.31
C THR A 424 12.63 5.81 -3.51
N TYR A 425 12.63 5.99 -2.19
CA TYR A 425 11.71 5.33 -1.29
C TYR A 425 11.26 6.23 -0.15
N THR A 426 10.06 5.95 0.33
CA THR A 426 9.48 6.52 1.54
C THR A 426 8.57 5.50 2.19
N TRP A 427 8.23 5.71 3.46
CA TRP A 427 7.30 4.81 4.16
C TRP A 427 6.41 5.55 5.15
N GLN A 428 5.35 4.86 5.54
CA GLN A 428 4.47 5.23 6.62
C GLN A 428 4.31 4.03 7.56
N TYR A 429 4.34 4.27 8.87
CA TYR A 429 3.78 3.34 9.84
C TYR A 429 2.30 3.66 10.00
N VAL A 430 1.43 2.73 9.63
CA VAL A 430 -0.02 2.88 9.69
C VAL A 430 -0.57 1.97 10.78
N GLY A 431 -1.24 2.55 11.77
CA GLY A 431 -1.86 1.82 12.87
C GLY A 431 -3.19 1.14 12.47
N THR A 432 -3.62 0.15 13.26
CA THR A 432 -4.92 -0.53 13.06
C THR A 432 -6.14 0.39 13.17
N ASP A 433 -5.96 1.58 13.73
CA ASP A 433 -6.94 2.67 13.73
C ASP A 433 -6.95 3.49 12.42
N ASN A 434 -6.22 3.05 11.40
CA ASN A 434 -6.03 3.71 10.11
C ASN A 434 -5.32 5.07 10.17
N GLN A 435 -4.68 5.39 11.29
CA GLN A 435 -3.90 6.62 11.41
C GLN A 435 -2.45 6.39 11.02
N VAL A 436 -1.87 7.33 10.29
CA VAL A 436 -0.42 7.38 10.08
C VAL A 436 0.24 7.81 11.38
N LYS A 437 0.98 6.91 11.99
CA LYS A 437 1.67 7.13 13.29
C LYS A 437 3.05 7.73 13.10
N ASP A 438 3.69 7.43 11.99
CA ASP A 438 4.95 8.04 11.54
C ASP A 438 5.03 8.03 10.01
N SER A 439 5.79 8.96 9.47
CA SER A 439 6.09 9.04 8.05
C SER A 439 7.52 9.51 7.82
N ALA A 440 8.20 8.90 6.86
CA ALA A 440 9.55 9.27 6.50
C ALA A 440 9.58 10.36 5.43
N PRO A 441 10.66 11.15 5.35
CA PRO A 441 10.99 11.89 4.14
C PRO A 441 11.25 10.93 2.97
N THR A 442 11.35 11.45 1.77
CA THR A 442 11.80 10.66 0.62
C THR A 442 13.32 10.50 0.68
N TYR A 443 13.78 9.26 0.59
CA TYR A 443 15.19 8.91 0.45
C TYR A 443 15.48 8.58 -1.02
N THR A 444 16.71 8.83 -1.46
CA THR A 444 17.21 8.43 -2.78
C THR A 444 18.09 7.20 -2.61
N CYS A 445 17.96 6.22 -3.52
CA CYS A 445 18.85 5.04 -3.55
C CYS A 445 20.30 5.45 -3.86
N HIS A 446 21.25 4.67 -3.37
CA HIS A 446 22.70 4.91 -3.47
C HIS A 446 23.26 4.76 -4.89
#